data_613c704d790b14305403ee0a60bcd0ee
#
_entry.id   613c704d790b14305403ee0a60bcd0ee
#
_cell.length_a   1.000
_cell.length_b   1.000
_cell.length_c   1.000
_cell.angle_alpha   90.00
_cell.angle_beta   90.00
_cell.angle_gamma   90.00
#
_symmetry.space_group_name_H-M   'P 1'
#
loop_
_entity.id
_entity.type
_entity.pdbx_description
1 polymer ?
#
loop_
_entity_poly.entity_id
_entity_poly.type
_entity_poly.pdbx_seq_one_letter_code
_entity_poly.pdbx_strand_id
1 'polypeptide(L)'
;LDGFRWGAVPLPNPLFRRDAGAFAAYLVDAETGDLHQQLTDGQRGYDLEIARVNVIGELMDLEAGEILDSTVDTVTVGEMLVVRYEELWQELTVSEWFEPGEMWRVQSRIARLNHLGFDVGELDMSTDVDGPRIRIQPKVVDAGHHHRRLMRLTGLDVQENQARRLLNDMDAFRAATERQGEEEEFVAHDWLTNVFEPAIRAVPRELRGKLEPAEIFHELLEHRWYRSQEAQADLSLTEVIPTYIDQVLRHRPDEKAILGLDTATLRAIDSDDDDLIIG
;
A
#
# COMPACT_ATOMS: atom_id res chain seq x y z
N LEU A 1 -13.80 -8.70 -6.48
CA LEU A 1 -14.97 -8.20 -5.79
C LEU A 1 -15.77 -7.27 -6.70
N ASP A 2 -15.13 -6.31 -7.38
CA ASP A 2 -15.80 -5.32 -8.24
C ASP A 2 -16.13 -5.84 -9.64
N GLY A 3 -15.96 -7.12 -9.90
CA GLY A 3 -16.30 -7.74 -11.18
C GLY A 3 -15.31 -7.44 -12.32
N PHE A 4 -14.11 -6.93 -12.00
CA PHE A 4 -13.07 -6.69 -13.00
C PHE A 4 -12.42 -8.01 -13.40
N ARG A 5 -12.43 -8.29 -14.70
CA ARG A 5 -11.72 -9.37 -15.37
C ARG A 5 -10.59 -8.75 -16.21
N TRP A 6 -9.36 -9.18 -16.00
CA TRP A 6 -8.23 -8.57 -16.69
C TRP A 6 -8.02 -9.11 -18.10
N GLY A 7 -8.20 -10.39 -18.32
CA GLY A 7 -8.10 -11.05 -19.64
C GLY A 7 -6.68 -11.42 -20.02
N ALA A 8 -5.80 -10.45 -20.30
CA ALA A 8 -4.43 -10.68 -20.79
C ALA A 8 -3.43 -10.36 -19.70
N VAL A 9 -3.13 -10.32 -18.76
CA VAL A 9 -2.18 -10.05 -17.65
C VAL A 9 -0.71 -9.93 -18.10
N PRO A 10 -0.30 -8.92 -18.88
CA PRO A 10 1.11 -8.71 -19.20
C PRO A 10 1.85 -8.10 -18.00
N LEU A 11 3.09 -8.58 -17.71
CA LEU A 11 3.91 -8.09 -16.60
C LEU A 11 4.25 -6.60 -16.63
N PRO A 12 4.43 -5.95 -17.79
CA PRO A 12 4.72 -4.50 -17.83
C PRO A 12 3.59 -3.61 -17.30
N ASN A 13 2.36 -4.11 -17.25
CA ASN A 13 1.19 -3.31 -16.87
C ASN A 13 1.03 -3.11 -15.36
N PRO A 14 1.42 -4.01 -14.45
CA PRO A 14 1.51 -3.68 -13.04
C PRO A 14 2.73 -2.81 -12.75
N LEU A 15 2.50 -1.58 -12.35
CA LEU A 15 3.52 -0.71 -11.76
C LEU A 15 3.46 -0.78 -10.24
N PHE A 16 4.62 -0.65 -9.63
CA PHE A 16 4.76 -0.71 -8.17
C PHE A 16 5.25 0.63 -7.65
N ARG A 17 4.57 1.15 -6.64
CA ARG A 17 4.97 2.35 -5.91
C ARG A 17 5.09 2.05 -4.43
N ARG A 18 6.06 2.67 -3.77
CA ARG A 18 6.22 2.53 -2.33
C ARG A 18 5.02 3.13 -1.60
N ASP A 19 4.48 2.41 -0.64
CA ASP A 19 3.30 2.80 0.13
C ASP A 19 3.44 2.33 1.57
N ALA A 20 3.86 3.21 2.45
CA ALA A 20 4.05 2.98 3.87
C ALA A 20 4.94 1.75 4.18
N GLY A 21 6.14 1.72 3.58
CA GLY A 21 7.13 0.65 3.77
C GLY A 21 6.86 -0.65 2.98
N ALA A 22 5.73 -0.72 2.26
CA ALA A 22 5.39 -1.82 1.35
C ALA A 22 5.37 -1.32 -0.10
N PHE A 23 5.00 -2.19 -1.03
CA PHE A 23 4.71 -1.82 -2.41
C PHE A 23 3.23 -1.97 -2.70
N ALA A 24 2.61 -0.91 -3.21
CA ALA A 24 1.27 -0.96 -3.81
C ALA A 24 1.40 -1.19 -5.32
N ALA A 25 0.58 -2.09 -5.85
CA ALA A 25 0.54 -2.39 -7.28
C ALA A 25 -0.57 -1.57 -7.96
N TYR A 26 -0.27 -1.02 -9.12
CA TYR A 26 -1.19 -0.26 -9.95
C TYR A 26 -1.26 -0.88 -11.34
N LEU A 27 -2.47 -1.13 -11.81
CA LEU A 27 -2.70 -1.53 -13.19
C LEU A 27 -2.79 -0.26 -14.05
N VAL A 28 -1.82 -0.06 -14.95
CA VAL A 28 -1.72 1.16 -15.77
C VAL A 28 -2.34 1.01 -17.15
N ASP A 29 -2.44 -0.20 -17.66
CA ASP A 29 -3.08 -0.52 -18.95
C ASP A 29 -4.12 -1.61 -18.74
N ALA A 30 -5.38 -1.23 -18.83
CA ALA A 30 -6.52 -2.11 -18.63
C ALA A 30 -7.34 -2.31 -19.91
N GLU A 31 -6.78 -2.04 -21.10
CA GLU A 31 -7.50 -2.13 -22.37
C GLU A 31 -8.09 -3.52 -22.64
N THR A 32 -7.46 -4.56 -22.12
CA THR A 32 -7.95 -5.94 -22.22
C THR A 32 -8.93 -6.34 -21.12
N GLY A 33 -9.20 -5.42 -20.18
CA GLY A 33 -10.05 -5.66 -19.04
C GLY A 33 -11.52 -5.40 -19.32
N ASP A 34 -12.36 -6.26 -18.75
CA ASP A 34 -13.81 -6.16 -18.82
C ASP A 34 -14.41 -6.01 -17.41
N LEU A 35 -15.42 -5.14 -17.26
CA LEU A 35 -16.20 -5.02 -16.04
C LEU A 35 -17.48 -5.84 -16.15
N HIS A 36 -17.67 -6.75 -15.23
CA HIS A 36 -18.86 -7.56 -15.06
C HIS A 36 -19.57 -7.18 -13.75
N GLN A 37 -20.86 -7.40 -13.67
CA GLN A 37 -21.59 -7.21 -12.42
C GLN A 37 -21.06 -8.13 -11.31
N GLN A 38 -20.67 -9.35 -11.69
CA GLN A 38 -20.04 -10.35 -10.84
C GLN A 38 -19.30 -11.37 -11.71
N LEU A 39 -18.10 -11.76 -11.31
CA LEU A 39 -17.37 -12.84 -11.98
C LEU A 39 -17.78 -14.19 -11.44
N THR A 40 -17.91 -15.16 -12.32
CA THR A 40 -18.04 -16.58 -11.96
C THR A 40 -16.69 -17.15 -11.50
N ASP A 41 -16.71 -18.26 -10.76
CA ASP A 41 -15.48 -18.96 -10.35
C ASP A 41 -14.64 -19.39 -11.54
N GLY A 42 -15.30 -19.81 -12.64
CA GLY A 42 -14.62 -20.17 -13.88
C GLY A 42 -13.90 -18.99 -14.55
N GLN A 43 -14.49 -17.80 -14.54
CA GLN A 43 -13.85 -16.60 -15.09
C GLN A 43 -12.65 -16.19 -14.26
N ARG A 44 -12.77 -16.22 -12.92
CA ARG A 44 -11.65 -15.95 -12.02
C ARG A 44 -10.51 -16.95 -12.18
N GLY A 45 -10.85 -18.24 -12.22
CA GLY A 45 -9.86 -19.30 -12.44
C GLY A 45 -9.13 -19.19 -13.77
N TYR A 46 -9.83 -18.80 -14.82
CA TYR A 46 -9.25 -18.57 -16.14
C TYR A 46 -8.27 -17.39 -16.15
N ASP A 47 -8.65 -16.23 -15.56
CA ASP A 47 -7.77 -15.08 -15.45
C ASP A 47 -6.52 -15.39 -14.60
N LEU A 48 -6.70 -16.14 -13.51
CA LEU A 48 -5.61 -16.55 -12.64
C LEU A 48 -4.62 -17.48 -13.37
N GLU A 49 -5.12 -18.41 -14.18
CA GLU A 49 -4.28 -19.30 -14.98
C GLU A 49 -3.50 -18.53 -16.07
N ILE A 50 -4.13 -17.56 -16.74
CA ILE A 50 -3.43 -16.68 -17.68
C ILE A 50 -2.33 -15.90 -16.96
N ALA A 51 -2.64 -15.31 -15.80
CA ALA A 51 -1.66 -14.57 -14.99
C ALA A 51 -0.47 -15.45 -14.61
N ARG A 52 -0.73 -16.67 -14.15
CA ARG A 52 0.31 -17.65 -13.79
C ARG A 52 1.22 -17.97 -14.97
N VAL A 53 0.64 -18.30 -16.11
CA VAL A 53 1.40 -18.68 -17.31
C VAL A 53 2.22 -17.51 -17.84
N ASN A 54 1.65 -16.31 -17.91
CA ASN A 54 2.35 -15.12 -18.39
C ASN A 54 3.49 -14.73 -17.46
N VAL A 55 3.27 -14.71 -16.14
CA VAL A 55 4.32 -14.41 -15.15
C VAL A 55 5.49 -15.39 -15.26
N ILE A 56 5.21 -16.70 -15.37
CA ILE A 56 6.26 -17.71 -15.56
C ILE A 56 7.03 -17.45 -16.85
N GLY A 57 6.32 -17.24 -17.98
CA GLY A 57 6.95 -17.02 -19.28
C GLY A 57 7.85 -15.78 -19.30
N GLU A 58 7.35 -14.65 -18.83
CA GLU A 58 8.13 -13.41 -18.81
C GLU A 58 9.30 -13.45 -17.81
N LEU A 59 9.16 -14.12 -16.67
CA LEU A 59 10.28 -14.36 -15.77
C LEU A 59 11.36 -15.26 -16.40
N MET A 60 10.96 -16.27 -17.19
CA MET A 60 11.91 -17.09 -17.95
C MET A 60 12.63 -16.27 -19.03
N ASP A 61 11.95 -15.35 -19.69
CA ASP A 61 12.56 -14.43 -20.65
C ASP A 61 13.57 -13.49 -19.97
N LEU A 62 13.26 -12.96 -18.78
CA LEU A 62 14.20 -12.18 -17.98
C LEU A 62 15.41 -13.00 -17.50
N GLU A 63 15.22 -14.26 -17.15
CA GLU A 63 16.32 -15.19 -16.80
C GLU A 63 17.21 -15.45 -18.01
N ALA A 64 16.60 -15.74 -19.18
CA ALA A 64 17.33 -15.94 -20.43
C ALA A 64 18.11 -14.69 -20.87
N GLY A 65 17.61 -13.50 -20.55
CA GLY A 65 18.26 -12.21 -20.76
C GLY A 65 19.31 -11.83 -19.70
N GLU A 66 19.61 -12.71 -18.75
CA GLU A 66 20.56 -12.48 -17.64
C GLU A 66 20.18 -11.26 -16.75
N ILE A 67 18.90 -10.86 -16.75
CA ILE A 67 18.35 -9.78 -15.92
C ILE A 67 17.89 -10.33 -14.56
N LEU A 68 17.34 -11.55 -14.56
CA LEU A 68 16.89 -12.23 -13.35
C LEU A 68 17.98 -13.18 -12.85
N ASP A 69 18.18 -13.19 -11.52
CA ASP A 69 19.12 -14.13 -10.89
C ASP A 69 18.65 -15.59 -11.08
N SER A 70 19.54 -16.46 -11.53
CA SER A 70 19.26 -17.87 -11.79
C SER A 70 18.87 -18.69 -10.54
N THR A 71 18.99 -18.12 -9.34
CA THR A 71 18.49 -18.74 -8.09
C THR A 71 16.97 -18.57 -7.92
N VAL A 72 16.32 -17.71 -8.72
CA VAL A 72 14.87 -17.52 -8.69
C VAL A 72 14.19 -18.63 -9.49
N ASP A 73 13.43 -19.48 -8.80
CA ASP A 73 12.59 -20.47 -9.46
C ASP A 73 11.33 -19.82 -10.01
N THR A 74 11.32 -19.55 -11.31
CA THR A 74 10.25 -18.85 -12.03
C THR A 74 8.91 -19.57 -11.96
N VAL A 75 8.92 -20.91 -11.95
CA VAL A 75 7.71 -21.73 -11.83
C VAL A 75 7.11 -21.60 -10.42
N THR A 76 7.95 -21.71 -9.40
CA THR A 76 7.52 -21.52 -8.00
C THR A 76 6.93 -20.14 -7.78
N VAL A 77 7.48 -19.08 -8.39
CA VAL A 77 6.92 -17.71 -8.30
C VAL A 77 5.51 -17.65 -8.90
N GLY A 78 5.29 -18.24 -10.07
CA GLY A 78 3.96 -18.29 -10.68
C GLY A 78 2.93 -19.10 -9.87
N GLU A 79 3.36 -20.19 -9.24
CA GLU A 79 2.49 -20.98 -8.35
C GLU A 79 2.16 -20.23 -7.05
N MET A 80 3.13 -19.50 -6.49
CA MET A 80 2.91 -18.64 -5.32
C MET A 80 1.85 -17.56 -5.60
N LEU A 81 1.77 -17.02 -6.81
CA LEU A 81 0.74 -16.06 -7.19
C LEU A 81 -0.65 -16.65 -7.00
N VAL A 82 -0.88 -17.89 -7.44
CA VAL A 82 -2.16 -18.60 -7.27
C VAL A 82 -2.49 -18.77 -5.78
N VAL A 83 -1.54 -19.27 -5.00
CA VAL A 83 -1.72 -19.48 -3.55
C VAL A 83 -2.07 -18.17 -2.85
N ARG A 84 -1.34 -17.08 -3.15
CA ARG A 84 -1.60 -15.76 -2.57
C ARG A 84 -2.97 -15.18 -2.97
N TYR A 85 -3.38 -15.40 -4.20
CA TYR A 85 -4.73 -15.01 -4.63
C TYR A 85 -5.80 -15.76 -3.85
N GLU A 86 -5.66 -17.07 -3.67
CA GLU A 86 -6.62 -17.88 -2.93
C GLU A 86 -6.70 -17.49 -1.45
N GLU A 87 -5.55 -17.26 -0.80
CA GLU A 87 -5.48 -16.75 0.57
C GLU A 87 -6.22 -15.42 0.71
N LEU A 88 -5.93 -14.47 -0.19
CA LEU A 88 -6.57 -13.16 -0.20
C LEU A 88 -8.07 -13.27 -0.46
N TRP A 89 -8.48 -14.11 -1.42
CA TRP A 89 -9.89 -14.34 -1.72
C TRP A 89 -10.65 -14.90 -0.53
N GLN A 90 -10.06 -15.84 0.20
CA GLN A 90 -10.64 -16.40 1.42
C GLN A 90 -10.78 -15.33 2.52
N GLU A 91 -9.72 -14.56 2.77
CA GLU A 91 -9.79 -13.47 3.78
C GLU A 91 -10.88 -12.44 3.48
N LEU A 92 -11.12 -12.13 2.21
CA LEU A 92 -12.09 -11.11 1.79
C LEU A 92 -13.53 -11.62 1.66
N THR A 93 -13.73 -12.91 1.41
CA THR A 93 -15.08 -13.45 1.08
C THR A 93 -15.66 -14.36 2.13
N VAL A 94 -14.83 -14.99 2.96
CA VAL A 94 -15.31 -15.89 3.99
C VAL A 94 -15.88 -15.12 5.17
N SER A 95 -17.14 -15.38 5.48
CA SER A 95 -17.77 -14.90 6.70
C SER A 95 -17.31 -15.77 7.88
N GLU A 96 -16.68 -15.17 8.86
CA GLU A 96 -16.23 -15.87 10.07
C GLU A 96 -17.10 -15.47 11.26
N TRP A 97 -17.45 -16.46 12.08
CA TRP A 97 -18.24 -16.29 13.30
C TRP A 97 -17.34 -16.37 14.51
N PHE A 98 -17.56 -15.49 15.47
CA PHE A 98 -16.79 -15.42 16.71
C PHE A 98 -17.72 -15.48 17.92
N GLU A 99 -17.27 -16.18 18.95
CA GLU A 99 -17.94 -16.18 20.25
C GLU A 99 -17.61 -14.87 21.01
N PRO A 100 -18.47 -14.41 21.94
CA PRO A 100 -18.24 -13.16 22.69
C PRO A 100 -16.90 -13.09 23.44
N GLY A 101 -16.29 -14.24 23.77
CA GLY A 101 -14.97 -14.31 24.42
C GLY A 101 -13.76 -14.27 23.46
N GLU A 102 -14.00 -14.25 22.15
CA GLU A 102 -12.94 -14.34 21.12
C GLU A 102 -12.60 -12.99 20.46
N MET A 103 -12.82 -11.88 21.16
CA MET A 103 -12.56 -10.52 20.63
C MET A 103 -11.14 -10.33 20.13
N TRP A 104 -10.15 -11.02 20.68
CA TRP A 104 -8.80 -10.99 20.18
C TRP A 104 -8.65 -11.57 18.75
N ARG A 105 -9.44 -12.59 18.38
CA ARG A 105 -9.48 -13.13 17.01
C ARG A 105 -10.11 -12.13 16.04
N VAL A 106 -11.19 -11.46 16.49
CA VAL A 106 -11.84 -10.38 15.77
C VAL A 106 -10.83 -9.26 15.45
N GLN A 107 -10.12 -8.79 16.48
CA GLN A 107 -9.10 -7.74 16.31
C GLN A 107 -7.96 -8.17 15.39
N SER A 108 -7.50 -9.43 15.53
CA SER A 108 -6.46 -9.98 14.65
C SER A 108 -6.89 -10.03 13.18
N ARG A 109 -8.15 -10.41 12.91
CA ARG A 109 -8.68 -10.41 11.54
C ARG A 109 -8.82 -9.00 10.98
N ILE A 110 -9.36 -8.06 11.76
CA ILE A 110 -9.45 -6.65 11.37
C ILE A 110 -8.06 -6.11 11.03
N ALA A 111 -7.06 -6.39 11.88
CA ALA A 111 -5.68 -5.95 11.63
C ALA A 111 -5.11 -6.54 10.33
N ARG A 112 -5.36 -7.83 10.02
CA ARG A 112 -4.93 -8.45 8.75
C ARG A 112 -5.62 -7.81 7.55
N LEU A 113 -6.94 -7.60 7.61
CA LEU A 113 -7.69 -6.96 6.52
C LEU A 113 -7.22 -5.52 6.30
N ASN A 114 -7.01 -4.76 7.36
CA ASN A 114 -6.46 -3.41 7.29
C ASN A 114 -5.03 -3.39 6.70
N HIS A 115 -4.20 -4.39 7.04
CA HIS A 115 -2.87 -4.52 6.45
C HIS A 115 -2.92 -4.81 4.94
N LEU A 116 -3.94 -5.52 4.49
CA LEU A 116 -4.21 -5.76 3.07
C LEU A 116 -4.87 -4.57 2.36
N GLY A 117 -5.10 -3.45 3.05
CA GLY A 117 -5.70 -2.24 2.47
C GLY A 117 -7.23 -2.21 2.50
N PHE A 118 -7.87 -3.16 3.18
CA PHE A 118 -9.34 -3.20 3.29
C PHE A 118 -9.79 -2.68 4.65
N ASP A 119 -10.84 -1.85 4.63
CA ASP A 119 -11.46 -1.39 5.87
C ASP A 119 -12.62 -2.31 6.27
N VAL A 120 -12.73 -2.58 7.57
CA VAL A 120 -13.85 -3.34 8.11
C VAL A 120 -14.90 -2.34 8.58
N GLY A 121 -15.84 -2.04 7.71
CA GLY A 121 -16.79 -0.95 7.90
C GLY A 121 -17.81 -1.16 9.03
N GLU A 122 -18.28 -2.37 9.31
CA GLU A 122 -19.26 -2.65 10.37
C GLU A 122 -19.08 -4.08 10.87
N LEU A 123 -19.05 -4.23 12.19
CA LEU A 123 -19.21 -5.50 12.86
C LEU A 123 -20.71 -5.80 12.92
N ASP A 124 -21.21 -6.66 12.04
CA ASP A 124 -22.57 -7.16 12.18
C ASP A 124 -22.65 -8.09 13.40
N MET A 125 -23.19 -7.56 14.48
CA MET A 125 -23.55 -8.37 15.63
C MET A 125 -24.93 -8.99 15.37
N SER A 126 -24.96 -10.22 14.90
CA SER A 126 -26.21 -10.97 14.81
C SER A 126 -26.36 -11.89 16.03
N THR A 127 -27.56 -11.88 16.60
CA THR A 127 -27.93 -12.83 17.65
C THR A 127 -28.60 -14.03 16.98
N ASP A 128 -27.92 -15.16 17.01
CA ASP A 128 -28.49 -16.41 16.50
C ASP A 128 -29.31 -17.13 17.60
N VAL A 129 -30.07 -18.17 17.22
CA VAL A 129 -30.88 -18.99 18.13
C VAL A 129 -30.03 -19.62 19.24
N ASP A 130 -28.74 -19.83 18.98
CA ASP A 130 -27.77 -20.43 19.91
C ASP A 130 -27.03 -19.45 20.81
N GLY A 131 -27.30 -18.11 20.71
CA GLY A 131 -26.66 -17.08 21.52
C GLY A 131 -26.05 -15.94 20.70
N PRO A 132 -25.50 -14.90 21.34
CA PRO A 132 -24.89 -13.77 20.64
C PRO A 132 -23.59 -14.22 19.97
N ARG A 133 -23.55 -14.18 18.64
CA ARG A 133 -22.34 -14.40 17.84
C ARG A 133 -21.99 -13.12 17.09
N ILE A 134 -20.71 -12.88 16.92
CA ILE A 134 -20.19 -11.75 16.15
C ILE A 134 -19.82 -12.26 14.77
N ARG A 135 -20.42 -11.69 13.73
CA ARG A 135 -20.07 -11.95 12.34
C ARG A 135 -19.24 -10.78 11.82
N ILE A 136 -18.09 -11.10 11.26
CA ILE A 136 -17.31 -10.11 10.50
C ILE A 136 -17.52 -10.43 9.02
N GLN A 137 -18.07 -9.46 8.32
CA GLN A 137 -18.09 -9.43 6.87
C GLN A 137 -17.24 -8.24 6.43
N PRO A 138 -16.11 -8.48 5.73
CA PRO A 138 -15.33 -7.38 5.20
C PRO A 138 -16.20 -6.56 4.25
N LYS A 139 -16.36 -5.29 4.55
CA LYS A 139 -16.90 -4.35 3.57
C LYS A 139 -15.72 -3.82 2.80
N VAL A 140 -15.67 -4.13 1.52
CA VAL A 140 -14.68 -3.49 0.64
C VAL A 140 -15.03 -2.03 0.58
N VAL A 141 -14.18 -1.19 1.16
CA VAL A 141 -14.27 0.25 0.97
C VAL A 141 -13.78 0.54 -0.44
N ASP A 142 -14.40 1.50 -1.12
CA ASP A 142 -13.92 1.95 -2.43
C ASP A 142 -12.41 2.16 -2.42
N ALA A 143 -11.72 1.58 -3.38
CA ALA A 143 -10.29 1.80 -3.56
C ALA A 143 -9.97 3.30 -3.53
N GLY A 144 -9.00 3.70 -2.71
CA GLY A 144 -8.63 5.10 -2.52
C GLY A 144 -9.54 5.89 -1.55
N HIS A 145 -10.29 5.25 -0.67
CA HIS A 145 -11.11 5.94 0.34
C HIS A 145 -10.27 6.84 1.26
N HIS A 146 -9.20 6.30 1.83
CA HIS A 146 -8.32 7.06 2.73
C HIS A 146 -7.56 8.14 1.99
N HIS A 147 -7.07 7.85 0.77
CA HIS A 147 -6.46 8.84 -0.11
C HIS A 147 -7.41 10.03 -0.36
N ARG A 148 -8.67 9.76 -0.80
CA ARG A 148 -9.64 10.83 -1.06
C ARG A 148 -10.00 11.63 0.21
N ARG A 149 -10.14 10.94 1.36
CA ARG A 149 -10.41 11.60 2.65
C ARG A 149 -9.25 12.51 3.05
N LEU A 150 -8.01 11.99 3.03
CA LEU A 150 -6.82 12.77 3.38
C LEU A 150 -6.61 13.94 2.43
N MET A 151 -6.74 13.71 1.11
CA MET A 151 -6.62 14.74 0.08
C MET A 151 -7.62 15.89 0.32
N ARG A 152 -8.88 15.56 0.64
CA ARG A 152 -9.90 16.56 0.97
C ARG A 152 -9.55 17.37 2.21
N LEU A 153 -9.01 16.72 3.25
CA LEU A 153 -8.74 17.34 4.53
C LEU A 153 -7.44 18.16 4.55
N THR A 154 -6.43 17.72 3.82
CA THR A 154 -5.05 18.26 3.93
C THR A 154 -4.45 18.71 2.61
N GLY A 155 -5.01 18.28 1.47
CA GLY A 155 -4.43 18.49 0.15
C GLY A 155 -3.23 17.57 -0.16
N LEU A 156 -2.89 16.62 0.72
CA LEU A 156 -1.80 15.68 0.50
C LEU A 156 -2.22 14.58 -0.47
N ASP A 157 -1.51 14.48 -1.59
CA ASP A 157 -1.66 13.42 -2.59
C ASP A 157 -0.66 12.28 -2.27
N VAL A 158 -1.14 11.23 -1.62
CA VAL A 158 -0.32 10.11 -1.14
C VAL A 158 -1.02 8.79 -1.43
N GLN A 159 -0.31 7.68 -1.26
CA GLN A 159 -0.87 6.35 -1.48
C GLN A 159 -1.89 5.95 -0.39
N GLU A 160 -2.71 4.94 -0.65
CA GLU A 160 -3.83 4.54 0.21
C GLU A 160 -3.38 4.13 1.62
N ASN A 161 -2.33 3.31 1.75
CA ASN A 161 -1.81 2.92 3.06
C ASN A 161 -1.11 4.08 3.78
N GLN A 162 -0.40 4.94 3.05
CA GLN A 162 0.16 6.17 3.61
C GLN A 162 -0.97 7.07 4.11
N ALA A 163 -2.02 7.28 3.31
CA ALA A 163 -3.18 8.07 3.70
C ALA A 163 -3.83 7.54 4.98
N ARG A 164 -4.06 6.22 5.08
CA ARG A 164 -4.60 5.59 6.27
C ARG A 164 -3.74 5.85 7.51
N ARG A 165 -2.41 5.73 7.39
CA ARG A 165 -1.49 5.97 8.51
C ARG A 165 -1.46 7.42 8.94
N LEU A 166 -1.48 8.36 7.99
CA LEU A 166 -1.54 9.79 8.27
C LEU A 166 -2.87 10.17 8.94
N LEU A 167 -3.99 9.61 8.48
CA LEU A 167 -5.29 9.78 9.13
C LEU A 167 -5.31 9.24 10.56
N ASN A 168 -4.71 8.08 10.81
CA ASN A 168 -4.59 7.51 12.15
C ASN A 168 -3.75 8.40 13.08
N ASP A 169 -2.64 8.98 12.60
CA ASP A 169 -1.83 9.91 13.38
C ASP A 169 -2.58 11.22 13.65
N MET A 170 -3.34 11.71 12.67
CA MET A 170 -4.22 12.86 12.84
C MET A 170 -5.33 12.59 13.89
N ASP A 171 -5.94 11.40 13.88
CA ASP A 171 -6.93 11.01 14.88
C ASP A 171 -6.30 10.87 16.28
N ALA A 172 -5.06 10.38 16.37
CA ALA A 172 -4.30 10.36 17.62
C ALA A 172 -3.98 11.78 18.11
N PHE A 173 -3.60 12.70 17.22
CA PHE A 173 -3.41 14.12 17.54
C PHE A 173 -4.70 14.76 18.05
N ARG A 174 -5.83 14.49 17.39
CA ARG A 174 -7.17 14.96 17.81
C ARG A 174 -7.51 14.48 19.20
N ALA A 175 -7.22 13.20 19.52
CA ALA A 175 -7.43 12.64 20.84
C ALA A 175 -6.52 13.26 21.91
N ALA A 176 -5.22 13.42 21.60
CA ALA A 176 -4.24 13.99 22.51
C ALA A 176 -4.47 15.47 22.83
N THR A 177 -5.10 16.21 21.91
CA THR A 177 -5.45 17.64 22.07
C THR A 177 -6.87 17.86 22.57
N GLU A 178 -7.61 16.80 22.91
CA GLU A 178 -8.99 16.82 23.43
C GLU A 178 -10.00 17.54 22.49
N ARG A 179 -9.78 17.44 21.17
CA ARG A 179 -10.57 18.17 20.16
C ARG A 179 -11.60 17.28 19.45
N GLN A 180 -12.15 16.28 20.13
CA GLN A 180 -13.12 15.33 19.56
C GLN A 180 -14.44 16.00 19.10
N GLY A 181 -14.78 17.17 19.68
CA GLY A 181 -15.97 17.94 19.34
C GLY A 181 -15.78 18.95 18.19
N GLU A 182 -14.56 19.10 17.66
CA GLU A 182 -14.27 20.04 16.59
C GLU A 182 -14.48 19.41 15.21
N GLU A 183 -14.72 20.25 14.19
CA GLU A 183 -14.80 19.81 12.80
C GLU A 183 -13.44 19.24 12.34
N GLU A 184 -13.51 18.17 11.56
CA GLU A 184 -12.34 17.41 11.14
C GLU A 184 -11.34 18.26 10.33
N GLU A 185 -11.85 19.19 9.53
CA GLU A 185 -11.06 20.11 8.69
C GLU A 185 -10.15 21.03 9.51
N PHE A 186 -10.61 21.53 10.65
CA PHE A 186 -9.78 22.36 11.54
C PHE A 186 -8.68 21.56 12.22
N VAL A 187 -9.01 20.35 12.68
CA VAL A 187 -8.02 19.44 13.28
C VAL A 187 -6.97 19.04 12.24
N ALA A 188 -7.39 18.72 11.02
CA ALA A 188 -6.51 18.36 9.92
C ALA A 188 -5.55 19.49 9.54
N HIS A 189 -6.04 20.73 9.46
CA HIS A 189 -5.22 21.90 9.19
C HIS A 189 -4.15 22.12 10.28
N ASP A 190 -4.54 22.03 11.54
CA ASP A 190 -3.61 22.19 12.66
C ASP A 190 -2.58 21.06 12.72
N TRP A 191 -3.01 19.82 12.48
CA TRP A 191 -2.09 18.68 12.41
C TRP A 191 -1.10 18.86 11.27
N LEU A 192 -1.56 19.25 10.07
CA LEU A 192 -0.70 19.51 8.92
C LEU A 192 0.35 20.58 9.25
N THR A 193 -0.07 21.69 9.83
CA THR A 193 0.76 22.87 10.08
C THR A 193 1.72 22.67 11.27
N ASN A 194 1.27 21.97 12.32
CA ASN A 194 2.00 21.89 13.58
C ASN A 194 2.72 20.54 13.80
N VAL A 195 2.36 19.49 13.04
CA VAL A 195 2.96 18.15 13.19
C VAL A 195 3.67 17.72 11.92
N PHE A 196 2.94 17.57 10.80
CA PHE A 196 3.49 17.03 9.56
C PHE A 196 4.54 17.93 8.92
N GLU A 197 4.18 19.18 8.59
CA GLU A 197 5.10 20.10 7.92
C GLU A 197 6.36 20.42 8.73
N PRO A 198 6.30 20.66 10.04
CA PRO A 198 7.51 20.87 10.84
C PRO A 198 8.43 19.66 10.86
N ALA A 199 7.88 18.45 10.92
CA ALA A 199 8.67 17.21 10.86
C ALA A 199 9.42 17.08 9.52
N ILE A 200 8.75 17.35 8.39
CA ILE A 200 9.38 17.33 7.07
C ILE A 200 10.39 18.48 6.90
N ARG A 201 10.10 19.67 7.43
CA ARG A 201 11.02 20.82 7.38
C ARG A 201 12.28 20.62 8.22
N ALA A 202 12.23 19.81 9.26
CA ALA A 202 13.38 19.47 10.08
C ALA A 202 14.40 18.55 9.37
N VAL A 203 13.96 17.84 8.32
CA VAL A 203 14.86 17.05 7.47
C VAL A 203 15.73 17.99 6.63
N PRO A 204 17.08 17.81 6.60
CA PRO A 204 17.98 18.58 5.74
C PRO A 204 17.58 18.55 4.27
N ARG A 205 17.73 19.68 3.57
CA ARG A 205 17.29 19.81 2.17
C ARG A 205 17.89 18.76 1.25
N GLU A 206 19.15 18.42 1.45
CA GLU A 206 19.89 17.42 0.70
C GLU A 206 19.34 16.00 0.86
N LEU A 207 18.59 15.72 1.93
CA LEU A 207 18.02 14.41 2.21
C LEU A 207 16.51 14.30 1.86
N ARG A 208 15.84 15.42 1.61
CA ARG A 208 14.39 15.44 1.30
C ARG A 208 14.04 14.79 -0.04
N GLY A 209 15.03 14.60 -0.92
CA GLY A 209 14.85 13.94 -2.21
C GLY A 209 15.00 12.42 -2.15
N LYS A 210 15.36 11.85 -0.98
CA LYS A 210 15.56 10.41 -0.83
C LYS A 210 14.26 9.61 -0.82
N LEU A 211 13.23 10.16 -0.19
CA LEU A 211 11.89 9.57 -0.10
C LEU A 211 10.84 10.66 -0.28
N GLU A 212 9.62 10.28 -0.64
CA GLU A 212 8.47 11.18 -0.62
C GLU A 212 8.16 11.66 0.82
N PRO A 213 7.64 12.89 1.01
CA PRO A 213 7.38 13.44 2.34
C PRO A 213 6.53 12.54 3.23
N ALA A 214 5.51 11.91 2.67
CA ALA A 214 4.63 11.01 3.42
C ALA A 214 5.35 9.74 3.88
N GLU A 215 6.29 9.21 3.06
CA GLU A 215 7.10 8.05 3.43
C GLU A 215 8.12 8.42 4.52
N ILE A 216 8.76 9.60 4.40
CA ILE A 216 9.62 10.13 5.47
C ILE A 216 8.86 10.21 6.79
N PHE A 217 7.64 10.77 6.76
CA PHE A 217 6.82 10.92 7.97
C PHE A 217 6.40 9.55 8.53
N HIS A 218 6.06 8.60 7.66
CA HIS A 218 5.75 7.23 8.07
C HIS A 218 6.94 6.55 8.76
N GLU A 219 8.13 6.57 8.14
CA GLU A 219 9.34 6.00 8.73
C GLU A 219 9.71 6.69 10.06
N LEU A 220 9.47 7.99 10.17
CA LEU A 220 9.68 8.75 11.39
C LEU A 220 8.75 8.30 12.52
N LEU A 221 7.47 8.02 12.22
CA LEU A 221 6.52 7.46 13.20
C LEU A 221 6.93 6.05 13.66
N GLU A 222 7.40 5.20 12.74
CA GLU A 222 7.93 3.88 13.10
C GLU A 222 9.20 4.01 13.97
N HIS A 223 10.13 4.88 13.59
CA HIS A 223 11.34 5.11 14.37
C HIS A 223 11.02 5.62 15.77
N ARG A 224 10.06 6.56 15.90
CA ARG A 224 9.56 7.04 17.19
C ARG A 224 9.03 5.90 18.05
N TRP A 225 8.24 5.02 17.46
CA TRP A 225 7.68 3.87 18.17
C TRP A 225 8.78 2.96 18.73
N TYR A 226 9.76 2.57 17.90
CA TYR A 226 10.90 1.75 18.35
C TYR A 226 11.71 2.43 19.44
N ARG A 227 12.02 3.72 19.29
CA ARG A 227 12.80 4.49 20.27
C ARG A 227 12.05 4.66 21.58
N SER A 228 10.74 4.89 21.54
CA SER A 228 9.90 4.98 22.72
C SER A 228 9.84 3.64 23.48
N GLN A 229 9.77 2.53 22.73
CA GLN A 229 9.80 1.20 23.32
C GLN A 229 11.14 0.89 24.01
N GLU A 230 12.26 1.23 23.37
CA GLU A 230 13.59 1.09 23.97
C GLU A 230 13.77 1.96 25.23
N ALA A 231 13.28 3.20 25.18
CA ALA A 231 13.37 4.13 26.28
C ALA A 231 12.34 3.85 27.40
N GLN A 232 11.34 2.99 27.14
CA GLN A 232 10.18 2.77 28.01
C GLN A 232 9.48 4.09 28.40
N ALA A 233 9.45 5.05 27.48
CA ALA A 233 8.87 6.39 27.64
C ALA A 233 8.37 6.90 26.28
N ASP A 234 7.32 7.75 26.31
CA ASP A 234 6.83 8.40 25.10
C ASP A 234 7.80 9.50 24.66
N LEU A 235 8.38 9.32 23.48
CA LEU A 235 9.26 10.30 22.84
C LEU A 235 8.48 11.15 21.84
N SER A 236 8.77 12.44 21.81
CA SER A 236 8.21 13.36 20.82
C SER A 236 8.89 13.18 19.45
N LEU A 237 8.21 13.60 18.36
CA LEU A 237 8.81 13.62 17.03
C LEU A 237 10.10 14.44 17.01
N THR A 238 10.12 15.58 17.68
CA THR A 238 11.29 16.48 17.73
C THR A 238 12.52 15.81 18.35
N GLU A 239 12.33 14.95 19.33
CA GLU A 239 13.43 14.22 20.00
C GLU A 239 14.01 13.11 19.11
N VAL A 240 13.20 12.48 18.26
CA VAL A 240 13.63 11.33 17.46
C VAL A 240 14.10 11.69 16.04
N ILE A 241 13.73 12.86 15.50
CA ILE A 241 14.14 13.31 14.16
C ILE A 241 15.67 13.24 13.95
N PRO A 242 16.53 13.73 14.87
CA PRO A 242 17.99 13.66 14.65
C PRO A 242 18.50 12.23 14.49
N THR A 243 18.02 11.32 15.34
CA THR A 243 18.44 9.90 15.30
C THR A 243 17.87 9.18 14.08
N TYR A 244 16.66 9.51 13.64
CA TYR A 244 16.09 9.01 12.40
C TYR A 244 16.93 9.43 11.17
N ILE A 245 17.29 10.70 11.11
CA ILE A 245 18.12 11.23 10.02
C ILE A 245 19.46 10.50 9.96
N ASP A 246 20.15 10.35 11.08
CA ASP A 246 21.49 9.79 11.12
C ASP A 246 21.51 8.25 10.93
N GLN A 247 20.55 7.55 11.52
CA GLN A 247 20.55 6.08 11.56
C GLN A 247 19.77 5.45 10.39
N VAL A 248 18.79 6.14 9.84
CA VAL A 248 17.89 5.58 8.82
C VAL A 248 18.00 6.35 7.51
N LEU A 249 17.59 7.63 7.48
CA LEU A 249 17.41 8.36 6.23
C LEU A 249 18.71 8.55 5.44
N ARG A 250 19.85 8.80 6.08
CA ARG A 250 21.15 8.94 5.40
C ARG A 250 21.55 7.69 4.64
N HIS A 251 21.17 6.52 5.15
CA HIS A 251 21.54 5.22 4.57
C HIS A 251 20.54 4.72 3.52
N ARG A 252 19.39 5.40 3.36
CA ARG A 252 18.45 5.08 2.28
C ARG A 252 19.05 5.44 0.92
N PRO A 253 18.87 4.59 -0.09
CA PRO A 253 19.22 4.95 -1.47
C PRO A 253 18.38 6.16 -1.92
N ASP A 254 18.89 6.92 -2.88
CA ASP A 254 18.14 8.01 -3.50
C ASP A 254 17.03 7.42 -4.37
N GLU A 255 15.77 7.68 -4.03
CA GLU A 255 14.63 7.15 -4.79
C GLU A 255 14.61 7.69 -6.24
N LYS A 256 15.05 8.92 -6.44
CA LYS A 256 15.27 9.50 -7.76
C LYS A 256 16.38 8.82 -8.56
N ALA A 257 17.38 8.24 -7.89
CA ALA A 257 18.45 7.49 -8.54
C ALA A 257 18.01 6.08 -8.95
N ILE A 258 17.03 5.50 -8.25
CA ILE A 258 16.45 4.18 -8.57
C ILE A 258 15.41 4.31 -9.71
N LEU A 259 14.65 5.40 -9.74
CA LEU A 259 13.70 5.72 -10.81
C LEU A 259 14.37 6.44 -12.01
N GLY A 260 15.61 6.89 -11.83
CA GLY A 260 16.35 7.67 -12.80
C GLY A 260 17.11 6.81 -13.79
N LEU A 261 16.44 6.06 -14.62
CA LEU A 261 16.81 6.10 -16.04
C LEU A 261 16.58 7.55 -16.45
N ASP A 262 17.69 8.31 -16.51
CA ASP A 262 17.71 9.69 -16.95
C ASP A 262 16.87 9.79 -18.24
N THR A 263 15.83 10.61 -18.22
CA THR A 263 14.96 10.85 -19.40
C THR A 263 15.77 11.29 -20.62
N ALA A 264 17.02 11.71 -20.45
CA ALA A 264 17.97 11.95 -21.49
C ALA A 264 18.45 10.64 -22.17
N THR A 265 18.58 9.55 -21.43
CA THR A 265 18.96 8.24 -21.98
C THR A 265 17.82 7.60 -22.77
N LEU A 266 16.56 7.79 -22.34
CA LEU A 266 15.39 7.35 -23.11
C LEU A 266 15.20 8.14 -24.41
N ARG A 267 15.53 9.43 -24.42
CA ARG A 267 15.51 10.26 -25.65
C ARG A 267 16.64 9.90 -26.63
N ALA A 268 17.76 9.38 -26.14
CA ALA A 268 18.86 8.93 -27.00
C ALA A 268 18.56 7.61 -27.70
N ILE A 269 17.71 6.74 -27.09
CA ILE A 269 17.27 5.47 -27.70
C ILE A 269 16.23 5.73 -28.80
N ASP A 270 15.33 6.71 -28.64
CA ASP A 270 14.31 7.10 -29.63
C ASP A 270 14.91 7.85 -30.84
N SER A 271 16.11 8.42 -30.74
CA SER A 271 16.74 9.19 -31.83
C SER A 271 17.60 8.35 -32.77
N ASP A 272 17.95 7.12 -32.42
CA ASP A 272 18.78 6.24 -33.27
C ASP A 272 17.97 5.39 -34.25
N ASP A 273 16.63 5.32 -34.12
CA ASP A 273 15.77 4.52 -35.00
C ASP A 273 15.24 5.30 -36.24
N ASP A 274 15.38 6.64 -36.28
CA ASP A 274 14.88 7.47 -37.41
C ASP A 274 15.89 7.63 -38.57
N ASP A 275 17.15 7.19 -38.43
CA ASP A 275 18.16 7.31 -39.46
C ASP A 275 18.37 6.07 -40.34
N LEU A 276 17.53 5.04 -40.25
CA LEU A 276 17.68 3.80 -41.03
C LEU A 276 16.66 3.60 -42.15
N ILE A 277 15.87 4.62 -42.49
CA ILE A 277 14.98 4.55 -43.67
C ILE A 277 15.24 5.78 -44.56
N ILE A 278 16.30 5.78 -45.29
CA ILE A 278 16.45 6.36 -46.68
C ILE A 278 17.83 5.93 -47.20
N GLY A 279 17.86 4.90 -48.02
CA GLY A 279 19.01 4.51 -48.79
C GLY A 279 18.67 3.36 -49.71
#